data_61cce88e0874b208a55c3bff9f20cc1b
#
_entry.id   61cce88e0874b208a55c3bff9f20cc1b
#
_cell.length_a   1.000
_cell.length_b   1.000
_cell.length_c   1.000
_cell.angle_alpha   90.00
_cell.angle_beta   90.00
_cell.angle_gamma   90.00
#
_symmetry.space_group_name_H-M   'P 1'
#
loop_
_entity.id
_entity.type
_entity.pdbx_description
1 polymer ?
#
loop_
_entity_poly.entity_id
_entity_poly.type
_entity_poly.pdbx_seq_one_letter_code
_entity_poly.pdbx_strand_id
1 'polypeptide(L)'
;MNDQNETAQLRFLEETAIRLRQNGFTVEPIEDQHLPVCWEKGRLCRISGKGSVLYRQECVDVPGAQDALQAVIDIAKMTSEYMAILETAPRLKASGLDGDYRVLADFGDAVLAAHPTERGVQFVTWEWDFDREGVHHGHYFQDDYDAAY
;
A
#
# COMPACT_ATOMS: atom_id res chain seq x y z
N MET A 1 -20.85 13.49 4.52
CA MET A 1 -21.09 12.13 4.97
C MET A 1 -20.04 11.16 4.45
N ASN A 2 -19.61 11.34 3.24
CA ASN A 2 -18.72 10.40 2.58
C ASN A 2 -17.33 10.95 2.31
N ASP A 3 -17.03 12.14 2.84
CA ASP A 3 -15.75 12.78 2.60
C ASP A 3 -14.58 11.93 3.12
N GLN A 4 -14.74 11.27 4.27
CA GLN A 4 -13.71 10.40 4.82
C GLN A 4 -13.53 9.14 3.98
N ASN A 5 -14.64 8.56 3.49
CA ASN A 5 -14.56 7.39 2.62
C ASN A 5 -13.94 7.75 1.28
N GLU A 6 -14.33 8.89 0.70
CA GLU A 6 -13.75 9.35 -0.55
C GLU A 6 -12.26 9.65 -0.38
N THR A 7 -11.87 10.27 0.73
CA THR A 7 -10.47 10.56 1.02
C THR A 7 -9.67 9.27 1.19
N ALA A 8 -10.20 8.29 1.93
CA ALA A 8 -9.55 7.01 2.13
C ALA A 8 -9.41 6.25 0.81
N GLN A 9 -10.44 6.28 -0.04
CA GLN A 9 -10.39 5.66 -1.34
C GLN A 9 -9.34 6.31 -2.24
N LEU A 10 -9.25 7.64 -2.19
CA LEU A 10 -8.24 8.36 -2.96
C LEU A 10 -6.83 8.02 -2.49
N ARG A 11 -6.61 7.96 -1.18
CA ARG A 11 -5.31 7.54 -0.62
C ARG A 11 -4.93 6.14 -1.06
N PHE A 12 -5.89 5.22 -1.06
CA PHE A 12 -5.67 3.86 -1.54
C PHE A 12 -5.25 3.87 -3.00
N LEU A 13 -5.94 4.63 -3.85
CA LEU A 13 -5.61 4.70 -5.27
C LEU A 13 -4.24 5.33 -5.50
N GLU A 14 -3.91 6.39 -4.76
CA GLU A 14 -2.60 7.03 -4.87
C GLU A 14 -1.48 6.09 -4.45
N GLU A 15 -1.65 5.36 -3.36
CA GLU A 15 -0.67 4.38 -2.89
C GLU A 15 -0.53 3.24 -3.88
N THR A 16 -1.65 2.75 -4.41
CA THR A 16 -1.66 1.70 -5.43
C THR A 16 -0.90 2.15 -6.68
N ALA A 17 -1.09 3.40 -7.10
CA ALA A 17 -0.38 3.95 -8.25
C ALA A 17 1.14 3.91 -8.03
N ILE A 18 1.59 4.27 -6.84
CA ILE A 18 3.02 4.22 -6.50
C ILE A 18 3.54 2.78 -6.60
N ARG A 19 2.83 1.81 -6.02
CA ARG A 19 3.23 0.41 -6.04
C ARG A 19 3.26 -0.16 -7.45
N LEU A 20 2.28 0.21 -8.27
CA LEU A 20 2.23 -0.24 -9.67
C LEU A 20 3.42 0.29 -10.46
N ARG A 21 3.76 1.58 -10.29
CA ARG A 21 4.93 2.15 -10.97
C ARG A 21 6.22 1.44 -10.56
N GLN A 22 6.35 1.09 -9.29
CA GLN A 22 7.52 0.36 -8.79
C GLN A 22 7.63 -1.03 -9.39
N ASN A 23 6.51 -1.58 -9.86
CA ASN A 23 6.46 -2.92 -10.45
C ASN A 23 6.41 -2.90 -11.98
N GLY A 24 6.71 -1.76 -12.60
CA GLY A 24 6.84 -1.67 -14.04
C GLY A 24 5.56 -1.31 -14.78
N PHE A 25 4.47 -1.03 -14.08
CA PHE A 25 3.23 -0.61 -14.72
C PHE A 25 3.20 0.91 -14.90
N THR A 26 2.44 1.35 -15.89
CA THR A 26 2.15 2.76 -16.10
C THR A 26 0.71 3.03 -15.67
N VAL A 27 0.48 4.16 -15.04
CA VAL A 27 -0.87 4.54 -14.60
C VAL A 27 -1.20 5.90 -15.17
N GLU A 28 -2.51 6.12 -15.41
CA GLU A 28 -3.03 7.41 -15.82
C GLU A 28 -3.59 8.15 -14.60
N PRO A 29 -3.86 9.45 -14.70
CA PRO A 29 -4.44 10.20 -13.57
C PRO A 29 -5.75 9.59 -13.09
N ILE A 30 -5.94 9.62 -11.77
CA ILE A 30 -7.15 9.12 -11.14
C ILE A 30 -8.34 9.97 -11.62
N GLU A 31 -9.39 9.30 -12.06
CA GLU A 31 -10.59 9.94 -12.58
C GLU A 31 -11.82 9.17 -12.11
N ASP A 32 -12.82 9.89 -11.62
CA ASP A 32 -14.08 9.29 -11.11
C ASP A 32 -13.84 8.19 -10.09
N GLN A 33 -12.84 8.39 -9.22
CA GLN A 33 -12.44 7.42 -8.20
C GLN A 33 -12.01 6.08 -8.78
N HIS A 34 -11.40 6.13 -9.96
CA HIS A 34 -10.78 4.96 -10.60
C HIS A 34 -9.37 5.30 -11.02
N LEU A 35 -8.50 4.30 -10.93
CA LEU A 35 -7.11 4.41 -11.37
C LEU A 35 -6.94 3.56 -12.62
N PRO A 36 -6.75 4.20 -13.80
CA PRO A 36 -6.47 3.45 -15.02
C PRO A 36 -5.04 2.90 -14.99
N VAL A 37 -4.90 1.63 -15.36
CA VAL A 37 -3.61 0.94 -15.36
C VAL A 37 -3.29 0.50 -16.79
N CYS A 38 -2.08 0.84 -17.23
CA CYS A 38 -1.59 0.47 -18.55
C CYS A 38 -0.45 -0.52 -18.42
N TRP A 39 -0.35 -1.42 -19.39
CA TRP A 39 0.69 -2.43 -19.50
C TRP A 39 1.20 -2.46 -20.92
N GLU A 40 2.51 -2.35 -21.06
CA GLU A 40 3.14 -2.20 -22.37
C GLU A 40 2.53 -1.01 -23.14
N LYS A 41 1.84 -1.24 -24.23
CA LYS A 41 1.36 -0.18 -25.12
C LYS A 41 -0.13 0.13 -25.00
N GLY A 42 -0.83 -0.47 -24.03
CA GLY A 42 -2.26 -0.32 -23.96
C GLY A 42 -2.84 -0.40 -22.57
N ARG A 43 -4.12 -0.05 -22.46
CA ARG A 43 -4.86 -0.14 -21.22
C ARG A 43 -5.05 -1.60 -20.83
N LEU A 44 -4.68 -1.95 -19.60
CA LEU A 44 -4.88 -3.29 -19.07
C LEU A 44 -6.18 -3.40 -18.28
N CYS A 45 -6.38 -2.47 -17.34
CA CYS A 45 -7.51 -2.50 -16.42
C CYS A 45 -7.66 -1.15 -15.73
N ARG A 46 -8.63 -1.06 -14.84
CA ARG A 46 -8.75 0.08 -13.92
C ARG A 46 -9.11 -0.44 -12.53
N ILE A 47 -8.70 0.29 -11.52
CA ILE A 47 -8.94 -0.08 -10.12
C ILE A 47 -9.88 0.94 -9.52
N SER A 48 -10.97 0.45 -8.91
CA SER A 48 -11.91 1.35 -8.22
C SER A 48 -11.38 1.72 -6.85
N GLY A 49 -11.91 2.81 -6.29
CA GLY A 49 -11.57 3.23 -4.94
C GLY A 49 -11.90 2.19 -3.87
N LYS A 50 -12.72 1.20 -4.21
CA LYS A 50 -13.09 0.09 -3.32
C LYS A 50 -12.18 -1.12 -3.49
N GLY A 51 -11.18 -1.05 -4.38
CA GLY A 51 -10.24 -2.13 -4.60
C GLY A 51 -10.63 -3.14 -5.66
N SER A 52 -11.72 -2.91 -6.37
CA SER A 52 -12.15 -3.80 -7.47
C SER A 52 -11.32 -3.54 -8.72
N VAL A 53 -10.84 -4.59 -9.35
CA VAL A 53 -10.10 -4.50 -10.61
C VAL A 53 -11.06 -4.81 -11.74
N LEU A 54 -11.26 -3.83 -12.62
CA LEU A 54 -12.20 -3.91 -13.73
C LEU A 54 -11.43 -3.95 -15.03
N TYR A 55 -11.77 -4.87 -15.91
CA TYR A 55 -11.07 -5.02 -17.18
C TYR A 55 -12.01 -5.49 -18.28
N ARG A 56 -11.62 -5.26 -19.53
CA ARG A 56 -12.32 -5.78 -20.67
C ARG A 56 -11.61 -7.05 -21.14
N GLN A 57 -12.39 -8.04 -21.60
CA GLN A 57 -11.83 -9.32 -22.04
C GLN A 57 -10.79 -9.12 -23.13
N GLU A 58 -11.02 -8.21 -24.05
CA GLU A 58 -10.11 -7.93 -25.16
C GLU A 58 -8.74 -7.43 -24.68
N CYS A 59 -8.68 -6.80 -23.51
CA CYS A 59 -7.43 -6.30 -22.96
C CYS A 59 -6.57 -7.42 -22.39
N VAL A 60 -7.15 -8.57 -22.02
CA VAL A 60 -6.45 -9.70 -21.44
C VAL A 60 -6.25 -10.86 -22.38
N ASP A 61 -6.70 -10.73 -23.62
CA ASP A 61 -6.50 -11.75 -24.65
C ASP A 61 -5.10 -11.70 -25.30
N VAL A 62 -4.31 -10.71 -24.92
CA VAL A 62 -2.93 -10.54 -25.40
C VAL A 62 -2.00 -11.45 -24.59
N PRO A 63 -1.00 -12.08 -25.20
CA PRO A 63 -0.06 -12.93 -24.46
C PRO A 63 0.62 -12.18 -23.31
N GLY A 64 0.62 -12.79 -22.13
CA GLY A 64 1.20 -12.21 -20.92
C GLY A 64 0.27 -11.28 -20.16
N ALA A 65 -0.85 -10.86 -20.77
CA ALA A 65 -1.76 -9.91 -20.13
C ALA A 65 -2.45 -10.49 -18.89
N GLN A 66 -2.76 -11.77 -18.90
CA GLN A 66 -3.40 -12.41 -17.74
C GLN A 66 -2.46 -12.45 -16.53
N ASP A 67 -1.18 -12.70 -16.74
CA ASP A 67 -0.19 -12.66 -15.67
C ASP A 67 -0.01 -11.23 -15.17
N ALA A 68 0.01 -10.24 -16.07
CA ALA A 68 0.09 -8.83 -15.70
C ALA A 68 -1.14 -8.43 -14.90
N LEU A 69 -2.33 -8.85 -15.33
CA LEU A 69 -3.57 -8.57 -14.61
C LEU A 69 -3.56 -9.16 -13.20
N GLN A 70 -3.07 -10.40 -13.07
CA GLN A 70 -2.97 -11.05 -11.77
C GLN A 70 -2.02 -10.28 -10.84
N ALA A 71 -0.90 -9.78 -11.38
CA ALA A 71 0.03 -8.97 -10.61
C ALA A 71 -0.64 -7.68 -10.11
N VAL A 72 -1.44 -7.04 -10.96
CA VAL A 72 -2.21 -5.85 -10.56
C VAL A 72 -3.21 -6.18 -9.45
N ILE A 73 -3.92 -7.28 -9.58
CA ILE A 73 -4.87 -7.74 -8.57
C ILE A 73 -4.16 -7.95 -7.22
N ASP A 74 -3.02 -8.62 -7.24
CA ASP A 74 -2.25 -8.90 -6.03
C ASP A 74 -1.76 -7.60 -5.38
N ILE A 75 -1.28 -6.66 -6.18
CA ILE A 75 -0.81 -5.36 -5.68
C ILE A 75 -1.98 -4.57 -5.07
N ALA A 76 -3.12 -4.52 -5.75
CA ALA A 76 -4.29 -3.81 -5.24
C ALA A 76 -4.80 -4.42 -3.93
N LYS A 77 -4.81 -5.75 -3.86
CA LYS A 77 -5.26 -6.48 -2.68
C LYS A 77 -4.36 -6.23 -1.49
N MET A 78 -3.04 -6.33 -1.69
CA MET A 78 -2.06 -6.06 -0.64
C MET A 78 -2.14 -4.61 -0.17
N THR A 79 -2.21 -3.66 -1.10
CA THR A 79 -2.31 -2.24 -0.77
C THR A 79 -3.58 -1.95 0.01
N SER A 80 -4.71 -2.53 -0.40
CA SER A 80 -5.98 -2.37 0.32
C SER A 80 -5.86 -2.88 1.76
N GLU A 81 -5.17 -4.00 1.96
CA GLU A 81 -4.98 -4.58 3.28
C GLU A 81 -4.24 -3.63 4.21
N TYR A 82 -3.03 -3.19 3.83
CA TYR A 82 -2.27 -2.36 4.75
C TYR A 82 -2.81 -0.94 4.87
N MET A 83 -3.43 -0.39 3.82
CA MET A 83 -4.04 0.93 3.90
C MET A 83 -5.27 0.93 4.82
N ALA A 84 -6.04 -0.15 4.83
CA ALA A 84 -7.17 -0.29 5.75
C ALA A 84 -6.69 -0.34 7.21
N ILE A 85 -5.61 -1.07 7.48
CA ILE A 85 -5.01 -1.12 8.81
C ILE A 85 -4.46 0.26 9.19
N LEU A 86 -3.79 0.92 8.26
CA LEU A 86 -3.17 2.23 8.51
C LEU A 86 -4.19 3.30 8.87
N GLU A 87 -5.40 3.26 8.28
CA GLU A 87 -6.44 4.26 8.54
C GLU A 87 -6.85 4.31 10.02
N THR A 88 -6.79 3.18 10.71
CA THR A 88 -7.19 3.08 12.12
C THR A 88 -6.00 2.80 13.04
N ALA A 89 -4.79 2.69 12.51
CA ALA A 89 -3.62 2.33 13.28
C ALA A 89 -3.24 3.46 14.26
N PRO A 90 -2.91 3.11 15.50
CA PRO A 90 -2.44 4.12 16.46
C PRO A 90 -1.03 4.57 16.11
N ARG A 91 -0.69 5.78 16.56
CA ARG A 91 0.68 6.25 16.43
C ARG A 91 1.60 5.46 17.35
N LEU A 92 2.77 5.15 16.84
CA LEU A 92 3.80 4.51 17.66
C LEU A 92 4.42 5.57 18.58
N LYS A 93 4.22 5.37 19.87
CA LYS A 93 4.78 6.26 20.90
C LYS A 93 6.00 5.58 21.47
N ALA A 94 7.17 6.06 21.09
CA ALA A 94 8.43 5.55 21.58
C ALA A 94 9.44 6.69 21.64
N SER A 95 10.27 6.65 22.68
CA SER A 95 11.33 7.65 22.86
C SER A 95 12.35 7.55 21.74
N GLY A 96 12.78 8.69 21.22
CA GLY A 96 13.81 8.75 20.20
C GLY A 96 13.35 8.54 18.78
N LEU A 97 12.05 8.33 18.56
CA LEU A 97 11.50 8.24 17.21
C LEU A 97 11.04 9.61 16.72
N ASP A 98 11.55 9.99 15.55
CA ASP A 98 11.08 11.15 14.83
C ASP A 98 10.19 10.67 13.68
N GLY A 99 9.13 11.42 13.41
CA GLY A 99 8.23 11.12 12.31
C GLY A 99 6.94 10.45 12.74
N ASP A 100 6.07 10.23 11.78
CA ASP A 100 4.74 9.70 12.01
C ASP A 100 4.72 8.20 11.70
N TYR A 101 5.02 7.40 12.71
CA TYR A 101 4.98 5.95 12.60
C TYR A 101 3.68 5.43 13.18
N ARG A 102 3.00 4.56 12.42
CA ARG A 102 1.75 3.93 12.81
C ARG A 102 1.98 2.47 13.12
N VAL A 103 1.38 1.97 14.18
CA VAL A 103 1.52 0.57 14.58
C VAL A 103 0.56 -0.28 13.76
N LEU A 104 1.10 -1.16 12.91
CA LEU A 104 0.28 -2.10 12.14
C LEU A 104 0.07 -3.40 12.89
N ALA A 105 1.07 -3.86 13.64
CA ALA A 105 0.98 -5.07 14.43
C ALA A 105 1.96 -5.01 15.59
N ASP A 106 1.55 -5.48 16.75
CA ASP A 106 2.39 -5.58 17.95
C ASP A 106 2.51 -7.05 18.32
N PHE A 107 3.74 -7.58 18.25
CA PHE A 107 4.00 -9.00 18.48
C PHE A 107 4.51 -9.25 19.90
N GLY A 108 4.39 -8.28 20.80
CA GLY A 108 4.89 -8.39 22.17
C GLY A 108 6.31 -7.88 22.32
N ASP A 109 7.27 -8.60 21.76
CA ASP A 109 8.69 -8.20 21.80
C ASP A 109 9.05 -7.23 20.67
N ALA A 110 8.32 -7.25 19.59
CA ALA A 110 8.58 -6.45 18.40
C ALA A 110 7.32 -5.79 17.92
N VAL A 111 7.48 -4.72 17.13
CA VAL A 111 6.39 -3.98 16.55
C VAL A 111 6.63 -3.75 15.07
N LEU A 112 5.60 -3.98 14.26
CA LEU A 112 5.59 -3.60 12.85
C LEU A 112 4.97 -2.23 12.74
N ALA A 113 5.72 -1.28 12.19
CA ALA A 113 5.24 0.08 12.02
C ALA A 113 5.31 0.50 10.56
N ALA A 114 4.50 1.47 10.20
CA ALA A 114 4.49 2.06 8.88
C ALA A 114 4.63 3.57 8.99
N HIS A 115 5.31 4.14 8.02
CA HIS A 115 5.54 5.58 7.95
C HIS A 115 5.14 6.06 6.55
N PRO A 116 4.07 6.86 6.42
CA PRO A 116 3.69 7.42 5.12
C PRO A 116 4.73 8.43 4.65
N THR A 117 5.12 8.31 3.40
CA THR A 117 6.05 9.25 2.77
C THR A 117 5.55 9.62 1.38
N GLU A 118 6.18 10.60 0.76
CA GLU A 118 5.87 10.99 -0.62
C GLU A 118 6.15 9.86 -1.62
N ARG A 119 7.01 8.91 -1.24
CA ARG A 119 7.35 7.76 -2.06
C ARG A 119 6.52 6.52 -1.72
N GLY A 120 5.46 6.71 -0.97
CA GLY A 120 4.59 5.64 -0.50
C GLY A 120 4.85 5.30 0.95
N VAL A 121 4.11 4.30 1.43
CA VAL A 121 4.23 3.83 2.81
C VAL A 121 5.49 2.99 2.95
N GLN A 122 6.30 3.27 3.96
CA GLN A 122 7.52 2.54 4.28
C GLN A 122 7.30 1.73 5.53
N PHE A 123 7.88 0.53 5.59
CA PHE A 123 7.67 -0.41 6.68
C PHE A 123 8.96 -0.65 7.45
N VAL A 124 8.82 -0.82 8.76
CA VAL A 124 9.94 -1.12 9.65
C VAL A 124 9.45 -1.99 10.79
N THR A 125 10.30 -2.91 11.24
CA THR A 125 10.07 -3.65 12.47
C THR A 125 11.10 -3.22 13.48
N TRP A 126 10.67 -3.03 14.73
CA TRP A 126 11.55 -2.70 15.85
C TRP A 126 11.31 -3.67 16.99
N GLU A 127 12.36 -3.91 17.78
CA GLU A 127 12.25 -4.59 19.06
C GLU A 127 11.95 -3.55 20.13
N TRP A 128 11.03 -3.86 21.05
CA TRP A 128 10.76 -2.99 22.17
C TRP A 128 11.91 -3.01 23.16
N ASP A 129 12.20 -1.87 23.78
CA ASP A 129 13.06 -1.81 24.94
C ASP A 129 12.38 -2.53 26.12
N PHE A 130 13.13 -2.89 27.13
CA PHE A 130 12.65 -3.66 28.28
C PHE A 130 11.40 -3.04 28.92
N ASP A 131 11.37 -1.70 29.02
CA ASP A 131 10.25 -0.96 29.62
C ASP A 131 9.20 -0.54 28.61
N ARG A 132 9.37 -0.86 27.35
CA ARG A 132 8.51 -0.49 26.22
C ARG A 132 8.36 1.03 26.02
N GLU A 133 9.28 1.79 26.54
CA GLU A 133 9.29 3.25 26.31
C GLU A 133 10.01 3.62 25.01
N GLY A 134 10.88 2.77 24.51
CA GLY A 134 11.61 2.99 23.27
C GLY A 134 11.69 1.72 22.45
N VAL A 135 12.30 1.83 21.29
CA VAL A 135 12.50 0.72 20.36
C VAL A 135 13.94 0.71 19.87
N HIS A 136 14.42 -0.46 19.47
CA HIS A 136 15.78 -0.62 18.99
C HIS A 136 15.85 -1.72 17.93
N HIS A 137 17.01 -1.90 17.32
CA HIS A 137 17.25 -2.89 16.27
C HIS A 137 16.23 -2.80 15.14
N GLY A 138 16.04 -1.60 14.59
CA GLY A 138 15.11 -1.39 13.51
C GLY A 138 15.52 -2.14 12.24
N HIS A 139 14.59 -2.88 11.69
CA HIS A 139 14.74 -3.51 10.39
C HIS A 139 13.82 -2.82 9.41
N TYR A 140 14.42 -2.13 8.44
CA TYR A 140 13.67 -1.30 7.47
C TYR A 140 13.43 -2.11 6.21
N PHE A 141 12.17 -2.30 5.89
CA PHE A 141 11.75 -3.05 4.71
C PHE A 141 11.28 -2.14 3.58
N GLN A 142 11.38 -0.82 3.79
CA GLN A 142 10.91 0.17 2.85
C GLN A 142 9.45 -0.07 2.47
N ASP A 143 9.18 -0.41 1.21
CA ASP A 143 7.82 -0.63 0.73
C ASP A 143 7.41 -2.11 0.69
N ASP A 144 8.21 -3.02 1.22
CA ASP A 144 7.92 -4.44 1.19
C ASP A 144 7.14 -4.85 2.45
N TYR A 145 5.82 -4.70 2.37
CA TYR A 145 4.91 -5.04 3.45
C TYR A 145 4.98 -6.53 3.80
N ASP A 146 5.01 -7.40 2.80
CA ASP A 146 5.02 -8.84 3.03
C ASP A 146 6.28 -9.29 3.79
N ALA A 147 7.43 -8.73 3.43
CA ALA A 147 8.69 -9.04 4.12
C ALA A 147 8.69 -8.52 5.56
N ALA A 148 8.08 -7.34 5.80
CA ALA A 148 8.03 -6.76 7.14
C ALA A 148 7.08 -7.51 8.05
N TYR A 149 5.96 -7.98 7.50
CA TYR A 149 4.95 -8.68 8.27
C TYR A 149 5.44 -10.07 8.67
#